data_28273fabc832ab19fd75e6843072bc54
#
_entry.id   28273fabc832ab19fd75e6843072bc54
#
_cell.length_a   1.000
_cell.length_b   1.000
_cell.length_c   1.000
_cell.angle_alpha   90.00
_cell.angle_beta   90.00
_cell.angle_gamma   90.00
#
_symmetry.space_group_name_H-M   'P 1'
#
loop_
_entity.id
_entity.type
_entity.pdbx_description
1 polymer ?
#
loop_
_entity_poly.entity_id
_entity_poly.type
_entity_poly.pdbx_seq_one_letter_code
_entity_poly.pdbx_strand_id
1 'polypeptide(L)'
;DNALPPWWVYMFYATIIFAVVYLVRFEVFDGDTQEMEYNKAVAAAQADLDKYKETATDLVDASSVALLTDEKDLARGKAIYNLNCAACHIADGGGSIGPNLTDEYWISGGGIKNVFTTVSNGGRDGKGMVAWNKILKPIDIAKVSSYIISLQGTKPANPKQPEGEIWKE
;
A
#
# COMPACT_ATOMS: atom_id res chain seq x y z
N ASP A 1 23.55 -10.20 -62.31
CA ASP A 1 22.31 -10.21 -61.55
C ASP A 1 22.24 -11.45 -60.70
N ASN A 2 22.30 -11.29 -59.38
CA ASN A 2 22.12 -12.39 -58.46
C ASN A 2 20.62 -12.64 -58.22
N ALA A 3 20.14 -13.82 -58.65
CA ALA A 3 18.76 -14.21 -58.35
C ALA A 3 18.56 -14.33 -56.81
N LEU A 4 17.45 -13.84 -56.33
CA LEU A 4 17.08 -13.96 -54.92
C LEU A 4 16.91 -15.43 -54.55
N PRO A 5 17.34 -15.87 -53.35
CA PRO A 5 17.13 -17.24 -52.89
C PRO A 5 15.61 -17.55 -52.86
N PRO A 6 15.18 -18.77 -53.31
CA PRO A 6 13.74 -19.11 -53.35
C PRO A 6 13.05 -18.97 -51.99
N TRP A 7 13.71 -19.35 -50.87
CA TRP A 7 13.15 -19.23 -49.53
C TRP A 7 12.87 -17.79 -49.17
N TRP A 8 13.69 -16.83 -49.63
CA TRP A 8 13.49 -15.40 -49.37
C TRP A 8 12.22 -14.88 -50.10
N VAL A 9 12.05 -15.29 -51.34
CA VAL A 9 10.87 -14.92 -52.16
C VAL A 9 9.60 -15.47 -51.55
N TYR A 10 9.58 -16.73 -51.08
CA TYR A 10 8.45 -17.30 -50.39
C TYR A 10 8.14 -16.57 -49.06
N MET A 11 9.17 -16.26 -48.28
CA MET A 11 8.98 -15.45 -47.06
C MET A 11 8.38 -14.08 -47.35
N PHE A 12 8.83 -13.43 -48.40
CA PHE A 12 8.29 -12.13 -48.83
C PHE A 12 6.80 -12.21 -49.19
N TYR A 13 6.39 -13.20 -49.98
CA TYR A 13 4.97 -13.38 -50.24
C TYR A 13 4.15 -13.74 -49.01
N ALA A 14 4.70 -14.55 -48.10
CA ALA A 14 4.05 -14.86 -46.83
C ALA A 14 3.80 -13.61 -45.99
N THR A 15 4.76 -12.65 -45.92
CA THR A 15 4.58 -11.38 -45.21
C THR A 15 3.50 -10.50 -45.86
N ILE A 16 3.40 -10.49 -47.18
CA ILE A 16 2.32 -9.76 -47.87
C ILE A 16 0.94 -10.36 -47.52
N ILE A 17 0.80 -11.68 -47.60
CA ILE A 17 -0.44 -12.36 -47.24
C ILE A 17 -0.80 -12.06 -45.77
N PHE A 18 0.19 -12.17 -44.87
CA PHE A 18 -0.01 -11.83 -43.46
C PHE A 18 -0.47 -10.38 -43.29
N ALA A 19 0.14 -9.42 -44.00
CA ALA A 19 -0.25 -8.01 -43.89
C ALA A 19 -1.70 -7.78 -44.35
N VAL A 20 -2.12 -8.45 -45.43
CA VAL A 20 -3.52 -8.35 -45.92
C VAL A 20 -4.48 -8.95 -44.89
N VAL A 21 -4.19 -10.12 -44.35
CA VAL A 21 -5.03 -10.76 -43.32
C VAL A 21 -5.07 -9.89 -42.05
N TYR A 22 -3.94 -9.32 -41.65
CA TYR A 22 -3.85 -8.42 -40.47
C TYR A 22 -4.74 -7.18 -40.70
N LEU A 23 -4.61 -6.50 -41.80
CA LEU A 23 -5.42 -5.31 -42.09
C LEU A 23 -6.92 -5.64 -42.14
N VAL A 24 -7.31 -6.72 -42.80
CA VAL A 24 -8.71 -7.15 -42.83
C VAL A 24 -9.22 -7.47 -41.42
N ARG A 25 -8.41 -8.14 -40.57
CA ARG A 25 -8.80 -8.52 -39.21
C ARG A 25 -8.98 -7.30 -38.31
N PHE A 26 -8.13 -6.30 -38.43
CA PHE A 26 -8.11 -5.16 -37.50
C PHE A 26 -8.81 -3.92 -38.00
N GLU A 27 -8.85 -3.69 -39.33
CA GLU A 27 -9.47 -2.50 -39.93
C GLU A 27 -10.89 -2.76 -40.48
N VAL A 28 -11.19 -4.01 -40.86
CA VAL A 28 -12.49 -4.34 -41.44
C VAL A 28 -13.41 -5.04 -40.43
N PHE A 29 -12.85 -5.93 -39.60
CA PHE A 29 -13.59 -6.68 -38.61
C PHE A 29 -13.46 -6.14 -37.19
N ASP A 30 -13.05 -4.88 -37.00
CA ASP A 30 -12.90 -4.19 -35.69
C ASP A 30 -12.20 -5.07 -34.65
N GLY A 31 -11.05 -5.63 -35.01
CA GLY A 31 -10.23 -6.38 -34.04
C GLY A 31 -9.79 -5.50 -32.92
N ASP A 32 -9.72 -6.07 -31.73
CA ASP A 32 -9.28 -5.34 -30.54
C ASP A 32 -7.90 -4.71 -30.79
N THR A 33 -7.82 -3.39 -30.64
CA THR A 33 -6.55 -2.67 -30.61
C THR A 33 -5.85 -2.90 -29.27
N GLN A 34 -4.55 -2.64 -29.21
CA GLN A 34 -3.80 -2.71 -27.93
C GLN A 34 -4.44 -1.85 -26.82
N GLU A 35 -4.98 -0.70 -27.17
CA GLU A 35 -5.68 0.17 -26.22
C GLU A 35 -6.99 -0.46 -25.72
N MET A 36 -7.74 -1.10 -26.62
CA MET A 36 -8.97 -1.81 -26.24
C MET A 36 -8.68 -3.01 -25.37
N GLU A 37 -7.65 -3.80 -25.68
CA GLU A 37 -7.22 -4.93 -24.83
C GLU A 37 -6.76 -4.46 -23.44
N TYR A 38 -5.97 -3.38 -23.39
CA TYR A 38 -5.56 -2.77 -22.13
C TYR A 38 -6.76 -2.31 -21.31
N ASN A 39 -7.68 -1.58 -21.89
CA ASN A 39 -8.86 -1.08 -21.19
C ASN A 39 -9.76 -2.22 -20.71
N LYS A 40 -9.93 -3.29 -21.50
CA LYS A 40 -10.64 -4.50 -21.08
C LYS A 40 -9.95 -5.19 -19.91
N ALA A 41 -8.63 -5.33 -19.97
CA ALA A 41 -7.86 -5.95 -18.89
C ALA A 41 -7.93 -5.12 -17.59
N VAL A 42 -7.82 -3.79 -17.69
CA VAL A 42 -7.97 -2.89 -16.53
C VAL A 42 -9.38 -2.97 -15.94
N ALA A 43 -10.41 -2.96 -16.79
CA ALA A 43 -11.80 -3.08 -16.33
C ALA A 43 -12.07 -4.42 -15.63
N ALA A 44 -11.54 -5.51 -16.17
CA ALA A 44 -11.65 -6.84 -15.54
C ALA A 44 -10.92 -6.89 -14.19
N ALA A 45 -9.70 -6.38 -14.12
CA ALA A 45 -8.94 -6.30 -12.87
C ALA A 45 -9.63 -5.42 -11.82
N GLN A 46 -10.24 -4.32 -12.24
CA GLN A 46 -11.02 -3.46 -11.34
C GLN A 46 -12.27 -4.17 -10.81
N ALA A 47 -13.00 -4.89 -11.65
CA ALA A 47 -14.17 -5.66 -11.22
C ALA A 47 -13.79 -6.77 -10.23
N ASP A 48 -12.67 -7.46 -10.44
CA ASP A 48 -12.15 -8.46 -9.51
C ASP A 48 -11.72 -7.83 -8.18
N LEU A 49 -11.09 -6.66 -8.24
CA LEU A 49 -10.71 -5.90 -7.04
C LEU A 49 -11.94 -5.46 -6.23
N ASP A 50 -12.97 -4.97 -6.91
CA ASP A 50 -14.20 -4.52 -6.24
C ASP A 50 -14.94 -5.70 -5.60
N LYS A 51 -15.02 -6.84 -6.29
CA LYS A 51 -15.54 -8.08 -5.73
C LYS A 51 -14.73 -8.57 -4.53
N TYR A 52 -13.40 -8.46 -4.58
CA TYR A 52 -12.54 -8.79 -3.44
C TYR A 52 -12.81 -7.86 -2.26
N LYS A 53 -12.97 -6.55 -2.50
CA LYS A 53 -13.29 -5.56 -1.44
C LYS A 53 -14.61 -5.86 -0.74
N GLU A 54 -15.63 -6.34 -1.46
CA GLU A 54 -16.93 -6.70 -0.87
C GLU A 54 -16.83 -7.92 0.07
N THR A 55 -15.92 -8.84 -0.19
CA THR A 55 -15.79 -10.11 0.56
C THR A 55 -14.66 -10.11 1.58
N ALA A 56 -13.70 -9.22 1.46
CA ALA A 56 -12.51 -9.20 2.32
C ALA A 56 -12.83 -8.59 3.68
N THR A 57 -12.73 -9.40 4.71
CA THR A 57 -12.91 -8.99 6.11
C THR A 57 -11.67 -8.33 6.72
N ASP A 58 -10.56 -8.33 6.00
CA ASP A 58 -9.25 -7.81 6.41
C ASP A 58 -8.92 -6.44 5.79
N LEU A 59 -9.81 -5.91 4.93
CA LEU A 59 -9.68 -4.58 4.36
C LEU A 59 -10.19 -3.52 5.35
N VAL A 60 -9.25 -2.94 6.05
CA VAL A 60 -9.48 -1.81 6.94
C VAL A 60 -8.86 -0.56 6.32
N ASP A 61 -9.59 0.53 6.31
CA ASP A 61 -9.12 1.85 5.89
C ASP A 61 -9.26 2.89 7.02
N ALA A 62 -8.79 4.11 6.77
CA ALA A 62 -8.84 5.18 7.76
C ALA A 62 -10.27 5.58 8.19
N SER A 63 -11.31 5.26 7.39
CA SER A 63 -12.71 5.56 7.70
C SER A 63 -13.33 4.47 8.56
N SER A 64 -12.95 3.21 8.34
CA SER A 64 -13.52 2.01 8.96
C SER A 64 -12.68 1.46 10.13
N VAL A 65 -11.44 1.92 10.30
CA VAL A 65 -10.56 1.44 11.37
C VAL A 65 -11.15 1.70 12.74
N ALA A 66 -11.23 0.64 13.55
CA ALA A 66 -11.61 0.69 14.96
C ALA A 66 -10.40 0.33 15.84
N LEU A 67 -10.42 0.84 17.07
CA LEU A 67 -9.41 0.47 18.07
C LEU A 67 -9.59 -1.00 18.46
N LEU A 68 -8.55 -1.78 18.25
CA LEU A 68 -8.50 -3.20 18.61
C LEU A 68 -7.99 -3.32 20.06
N THR A 69 -8.74 -4.04 20.88
CA THR A 69 -8.42 -4.24 22.32
C THR A 69 -8.16 -5.70 22.67
N ASP A 70 -8.35 -6.61 21.70
CA ASP A 70 -8.07 -8.04 21.92
C ASP A 70 -6.57 -8.26 22.15
N GLU A 71 -6.25 -9.07 23.14
CA GLU A 71 -4.86 -9.35 23.55
C GLU A 71 -4.00 -9.93 22.42
N LYS A 72 -4.60 -10.78 21.57
CA LYS A 72 -3.87 -11.37 20.42
C LYS A 72 -3.56 -10.31 19.37
N ASP A 73 -4.48 -9.39 19.13
CA ASP A 73 -4.28 -8.29 18.18
C ASP A 73 -3.21 -7.31 18.69
N LEU A 74 -3.26 -6.96 19.97
CA LEU A 74 -2.23 -6.12 20.59
C LEU A 74 -0.86 -6.81 20.64
N ALA A 75 -0.81 -8.12 20.91
CA ALA A 75 0.45 -8.89 20.87
C ALA A 75 1.04 -8.91 19.45
N ARG A 76 0.20 -9.08 18.42
CA ARG A 76 0.63 -8.98 17.02
C ARG A 76 1.10 -7.56 16.69
N GLY A 77 0.38 -6.54 17.12
CA GLY A 77 0.74 -5.13 16.96
C GLY A 77 2.10 -4.82 17.60
N LYS A 78 2.33 -5.31 18.83
CA LYS A 78 3.62 -5.20 19.53
C LYS A 78 4.76 -5.87 18.78
N ALA A 79 4.54 -7.05 18.21
CA ALA A 79 5.56 -7.75 17.44
C ALA A 79 5.95 -6.94 16.18
N ILE A 80 4.97 -6.39 15.47
CA ILE A 80 5.19 -5.52 14.31
C ILE A 80 5.93 -4.24 14.71
N TYR A 81 5.51 -3.62 15.82
CA TYR A 81 6.14 -2.43 16.38
C TYR A 81 7.62 -2.65 16.69
N ASN A 82 7.94 -3.71 17.39
CA ASN A 82 9.32 -4.02 17.77
C ASN A 82 10.22 -4.25 16.55
N LEU A 83 9.67 -4.83 15.49
CA LEU A 83 10.42 -5.12 14.27
C LEU A 83 10.65 -3.88 13.39
N ASN A 84 9.66 -3.00 13.31
CA ASN A 84 9.63 -1.95 12.29
C ASN A 84 9.69 -0.52 12.84
N CYS A 85 9.25 -0.29 14.07
CA CYS A 85 9.03 1.05 14.63
C CYS A 85 10.03 1.37 15.77
N ALA A 86 10.43 0.36 16.53
CA ALA A 86 11.26 0.53 17.72
C ALA A 86 12.64 1.15 17.45
N ALA A 87 13.16 1.01 16.23
CA ALA A 87 14.44 1.63 15.86
C ALA A 87 14.41 3.17 15.99
N CYS A 88 13.26 3.80 15.74
CA CYS A 88 13.09 5.24 15.80
C CYS A 88 12.29 5.68 17.04
N HIS A 89 11.30 4.88 17.47
CA HIS A 89 10.40 5.24 18.57
C HIS A 89 10.75 4.57 19.91
N ILE A 90 11.81 3.76 19.93
CA ILE A 90 12.22 2.91 21.07
C ILE A 90 11.15 1.87 21.42
N ALA A 91 11.56 0.75 22.04
CA ALA A 91 10.67 -0.37 22.32
C ALA A 91 9.56 -0.04 23.34
N ASP A 92 9.79 0.94 24.22
CA ASP A 92 8.84 1.45 25.21
C ASP A 92 8.00 2.64 24.72
N GLY A 93 8.20 3.08 23.47
CA GLY A 93 7.50 4.20 22.87
C GLY A 93 8.03 5.58 23.24
N GLY A 94 9.09 5.67 24.05
CA GLY A 94 9.62 6.93 24.56
C GLY A 94 10.21 7.89 23.53
N GLY A 95 10.50 7.39 22.32
CA GLY A 95 11.01 8.20 21.22
C GLY A 95 12.53 8.41 21.24
N SER A 96 13.11 8.54 20.05
CA SER A 96 14.52 8.93 19.84
C SER A 96 14.63 9.79 18.56
N ILE A 97 14.85 9.17 17.39
CA ILE A 97 14.74 9.84 16.09
C ILE A 97 13.28 10.23 15.86
N GLY A 98 12.36 9.28 16.08
CA GLY A 98 10.92 9.51 16.07
C GLY A 98 10.42 10.19 17.35
N PRO A 99 9.21 10.76 17.34
CA PRO A 99 8.59 11.35 18.51
C PRO A 99 8.27 10.34 19.60
N ASN A 100 8.06 10.83 20.82
CA ASN A 100 7.48 10.10 21.92
C ASN A 100 6.02 9.73 21.57
N LEU A 101 5.64 8.47 21.76
CA LEU A 101 4.30 7.94 21.49
C LEU A 101 3.50 7.67 22.77
N THR A 102 4.07 8.01 23.92
CA THR A 102 3.46 7.73 25.23
C THR A 102 2.78 8.95 25.83
N ASP A 103 3.05 10.13 25.31
CA ASP A 103 2.48 11.40 25.75
C ASP A 103 1.23 11.79 24.95
N GLU A 104 0.59 12.88 25.33
CA GLU A 104 -0.63 13.41 24.71
C GLU A 104 -0.38 14.32 23.51
N TYR A 105 0.90 14.50 23.11
CA TYR A 105 1.29 15.38 22.01
C TYR A 105 1.46 14.62 20.71
N TRP A 106 0.79 15.06 19.67
CA TRP A 106 0.76 14.42 18.36
C TRP A 106 1.12 15.38 17.23
N ILE A 107 2.02 14.93 16.36
CA ILE A 107 2.48 15.74 15.21
C ILE A 107 1.43 15.75 14.09
N SER A 108 0.73 14.62 13.88
CA SER A 108 -0.25 14.43 12.80
C SER A 108 -1.64 14.08 13.32
N GLY A 109 -1.93 14.44 14.57
CA GLY A 109 -3.16 14.07 15.25
C GLY A 109 -3.10 12.70 15.92
N GLY A 110 -3.77 12.58 17.06
CA GLY A 110 -3.91 11.35 17.83
C GLY A 110 -5.17 10.57 17.45
N GLY A 111 -5.45 9.52 18.21
CA GLY A 111 -6.57 8.62 17.98
C GLY A 111 -6.32 7.63 16.85
N ILE A 112 -7.13 6.55 16.84
CA ILE A 112 -6.86 5.39 15.97
C ILE A 112 -6.82 5.74 14.47
N LYS A 113 -7.69 6.62 14.00
CA LYS A 113 -7.79 6.99 12.58
C LYS A 113 -6.56 7.75 12.08
N ASN A 114 -6.08 8.72 12.87
CA ASN A 114 -4.91 9.52 12.52
C ASN A 114 -3.63 8.70 12.60
N VAL A 115 -3.49 7.87 13.64
CA VAL A 115 -2.34 6.98 13.79
C VAL A 115 -2.31 5.95 12.66
N PHE A 116 -3.43 5.32 12.33
CA PHE A 116 -3.54 4.41 11.19
C PHE A 116 -3.15 5.10 9.87
N THR A 117 -3.64 6.32 9.64
CA THR A 117 -3.33 7.11 8.44
C THR A 117 -1.85 7.44 8.36
N THR A 118 -1.26 7.86 9.48
CA THR A 118 0.17 8.19 9.56
C THR A 118 1.05 6.97 9.34
N VAL A 119 0.70 5.82 9.92
CA VAL A 119 1.43 4.57 9.68
C VAL A 119 1.27 4.12 8.23
N SER A 120 0.06 4.21 7.67
CA SER A 120 -0.20 3.81 6.29
C SER A 120 0.58 4.64 5.28
N ASN A 121 0.54 5.96 5.42
CA ASN A 121 1.02 6.89 4.40
C ASN A 121 2.43 7.43 4.67
N GLY A 122 2.98 7.17 5.85
CA GLY A 122 4.25 7.71 6.31
C GLY A 122 4.08 9.02 7.09
N GLY A 123 5.17 9.47 7.68
CA GLY A 123 5.24 10.73 8.40
C GLY A 123 5.35 11.94 7.46
N ARG A 124 5.71 13.08 8.04
CA ARG A 124 5.97 14.31 7.27
C ARG A 124 7.13 14.10 6.30
N ASP A 125 7.05 14.72 5.14
CA ASP A 125 8.10 14.66 4.12
C ASP A 125 9.48 15.04 4.68
N GLY A 126 10.48 14.25 4.32
CA GLY A 126 11.87 14.45 4.75
C GLY A 126 12.18 14.09 6.21
N LYS A 127 11.22 13.56 6.98
CA LYS A 127 11.42 13.17 8.40
C LYS A 127 11.70 11.67 8.62
N GLY A 128 11.79 10.89 7.53
CA GLY A 128 12.31 9.52 7.56
C GLY A 128 11.30 8.43 7.90
N MET A 129 10.08 8.73 8.32
CA MET A 129 9.04 7.72 8.54
C MET A 129 8.40 7.34 7.20
N VAL A 130 8.64 6.13 6.75
CA VAL A 130 8.15 5.60 5.47
C VAL A 130 6.68 5.19 5.53
N ALA A 131 6.04 5.12 4.37
CA ALA A 131 4.68 4.59 4.22
C ALA A 131 4.70 3.04 4.34
N TRP A 132 3.90 2.50 5.26
CA TRP A 132 3.87 1.07 5.53
C TRP A 132 2.79 0.31 4.75
N ASN A 133 1.88 1.00 4.06
CA ASN A 133 0.80 0.39 3.27
C ASN A 133 1.27 -0.50 2.11
N LYS A 134 2.54 -0.36 1.70
CA LYS A 134 3.16 -1.21 0.65
C LYS A 134 3.83 -2.47 1.22
N ILE A 135 3.99 -2.55 2.54
CA ILE A 135 4.75 -3.60 3.23
C ILE A 135 3.84 -4.41 4.16
N LEU A 136 2.94 -3.72 4.87
CA LEU A 136 2.02 -4.32 5.83
C LEU A 136 0.60 -4.38 5.26
N LYS A 137 -0.12 -5.44 5.62
CA LYS A 137 -1.56 -5.54 5.33
C LYS A 137 -2.34 -4.51 6.14
N PRO A 138 -3.50 -4.01 5.64
CA PRO A 138 -4.32 -3.05 6.37
C PRO A 138 -4.67 -3.47 7.79
N ILE A 139 -5.00 -4.74 7.99
CA ILE A 139 -5.29 -5.28 9.32
C ILE A 139 -4.07 -5.27 10.26
N ASP A 140 -2.87 -5.52 9.74
CA ASP A 140 -1.64 -5.45 10.52
C ASP A 140 -1.30 -3.99 10.89
N ILE A 141 -1.62 -3.03 10.01
CA ILE A 141 -1.52 -1.59 10.31
C ILE A 141 -2.52 -1.21 11.42
N ALA A 142 -3.76 -1.72 11.39
CA ALA A 142 -4.73 -1.49 12.44
C ALA A 142 -4.24 -2.05 13.79
N LYS A 143 -3.63 -3.24 13.81
CA LYS A 143 -3.08 -3.86 15.01
C LYS A 143 -1.91 -3.07 15.59
N VAL A 144 -0.94 -2.65 14.76
CA VAL A 144 0.19 -1.85 15.26
C VAL A 144 -0.26 -0.46 15.69
N SER A 145 -1.23 0.15 15.02
CA SER A 145 -1.80 1.44 15.42
C SER A 145 -2.52 1.34 16.77
N SER A 146 -3.28 0.27 16.98
CA SER A 146 -3.94 0.00 18.26
C SER A 146 -2.92 -0.24 19.39
N TYR A 147 -1.83 -0.96 19.09
CA TYR A 147 -0.73 -1.10 20.05
C TYR A 147 -0.08 0.25 20.38
N ILE A 148 0.17 1.11 19.40
CA ILE A 148 0.71 2.46 19.61
C ILE A 148 -0.21 3.26 20.56
N ILE A 149 -1.51 3.24 20.32
CA ILE A 149 -2.49 3.89 21.22
C ILE A 149 -2.41 3.32 22.63
N SER A 150 -2.19 2.01 22.80
CA SER A 150 -2.06 1.39 24.11
C SER A 150 -0.81 1.82 24.89
N LEU A 151 0.18 2.43 24.23
CA LEU A 151 1.35 3.00 24.90
C LEU A 151 1.09 4.35 25.57
N GLN A 152 -0.02 5.04 25.23
CA GLN A 152 -0.35 6.33 25.82
C GLN A 152 -0.49 6.23 27.33
N GLY A 153 0.08 7.22 28.03
CA GLY A 153 0.08 7.29 29.49
C GLY A 153 1.07 6.35 30.19
N THR A 154 1.81 5.53 29.43
CA THR A 154 2.93 4.75 30.00
C THR A 154 4.11 5.68 30.30
N LYS A 155 5.03 5.23 31.17
CA LYS A 155 6.17 6.02 31.59
C LYS A 155 7.48 5.36 31.14
N PRO A 156 7.99 5.70 29.93
CA PRO A 156 9.29 5.23 29.47
C PRO A 156 10.42 5.78 30.36
N ALA A 157 11.54 5.09 30.37
CA ALA A 157 12.68 5.46 31.26
C ALA A 157 13.30 6.82 30.89
N ASN A 158 13.40 7.12 29.58
CA ASN A 158 13.98 8.36 29.04
C ASN A 158 13.10 8.91 27.92
N PRO A 159 11.96 9.52 28.25
CA PRO A 159 11.06 10.03 27.23
C PRO A 159 11.66 11.23 26.52
N LYS A 160 11.53 11.27 25.19
CA LYS A 160 11.83 12.45 24.39
C LYS A 160 10.87 13.58 24.76
N GLN A 161 11.32 14.80 24.63
CA GLN A 161 10.47 15.98 24.86
C GLN A 161 9.25 15.95 23.95
N PRO A 162 8.09 16.41 24.42
CA PRO A 162 6.85 16.45 23.62
C PRO A 162 7.03 17.18 22.31
N GLU A 163 6.45 16.62 21.23
CA GLU A 163 6.49 17.21 19.88
C GLU A 163 5.07 17.23 19.29
N GLY A 164 4.66 18.38 18.75
CA GLY A 164 3.34 18.56 18.16
C GLY A 164 2.36 19.27 19.08
N GLU A 165 1.09 18.94 18.96
CA GLU A 165 -0.01 19.58 19.68
C GLU A 165 -0.74 18.55 20.54
N ILE A 166 -1.33 19.02 21.66
CA ILE A 166 -2.17 18.16 22.50
C ILE A 166 -3.38 17.72 21.69
N TRP A 167 -3.56 16.41 21.58
CA TRP A 167 -4.73 15.82 20.94
C TRP A 167 -5.81 15.53 22.00
N LYS A 168 -7.01 16.04 21.73
CA LYS A 168 -8.21 15.71 22.51
C LYS A 168 -9.23 15.11 21.55
N GLU A 169 -9.70 13.91 21.87
CA GLU A 169 -10.84 13.30 21.18
C GLU A 169 -12.14 14.06 21.43
#